data_ebbb0ceb0615834f0bb382bc3333f1bb
#
_entry.id   ebbb0ceb0615834f0bb382bc3333f1bb
#
_cell.length_a   1.000
_cell.length_b   1.000
_cell.length_c   1.000
_cell.angle_alpha   90.00
_cell.angle_beta   90.00
_cell.angle_gamma   90.00
#
_symmetry.space_group_name_H-M   'P 1'
#
loop_
_entity.id
_entity.type
_entity.pdbx_description
1 polymer ?
#
loop_
_entity_poly.entity_id
_entity_poly.type
_entity_poly.pdbx_seq_one_letter_code
_entity_poly.pdbx_strand_id
1 'polypeptide(L)'
;MSASPPPAALASPAVVSVQSLVVRYPQDPKPTLEEISFFIPRGSVYALLGRNEAGKSSLVRCLLGQQKPTSGTCTLFGADSWKTRGRAMAKVGVVPEDPDAPPAMTARQLAAFFSRLYPAWSGASVFDRLRRFEVPADTAFGSLSKGQKALVSLALALGSAPDLLVLDDPTLGLDAVARAAFFDELVGELADRGTTVLLTSHDLAGVEKMADRVGILKGGKLVLDEDLESLKSRFRRLRYGNEGMEDPASYGQELSAFDSVKVKVRGWGIEAVVSNYGDESFACFAALEGVVDAEASPLSLEEIFAAVVGEVSPAAKGNE
;
A
#
# COMPACT_ATOMS: atom_id res chain seq x y z
N MET A 1 22.33 -5.70 10.43
CA MET A 1 21.06 -5.48 11.14
C MET A 1 20.23 -6.74 10.93
N SER A 2 20.01 -7.48 12.00
CA SER A 2 19.36 -8.79 11.99
C SER A 2 17.87 -8.60 11.73
N ALA A 3 17.33 -9.33 10.76
CA ALA A 3 15.91 -9.40 10.53
C ALA A 3 15.23 -9.98 11.78
N SER A 4 14.28 -9.23 12.34
CA SER A 4 13.47 -9.72 13.46
C SER A 4 12.71 -10.98 13.01
N PRO A 5 12.61 -12.01 13.86
CA PRO A 5 11.81 -13.20 13.55
C PRO A 5 10.33 -12.81 13.42
N PRO A 6 9.56 -13.53 12.62
CA PRO A 6 8.14 -13.24 12.47
C PRO A 6 7.43 -13.36 13.83
N PRO A 7 6.50 -12.46 14.14
CA PRO A 7 5.78 -12.51 15.41
C PRO A 7 5.00 -13.81 15.52
N ALA A 8 5.07 -14.41 16.70
CA ALA A 8 4.38 -15.64 17.04
C ALA A 8 2.85 -15.45 17.01
N ALA A 9 2.17 -16.49 16.52
CA ALA A 9 0.72 -16.71 16.57
C ALA A 9 -0.14 -15.70 15.81
N LEU A 10 -0.28 -15.93 14.50
CA LEU A 10 -1.40 -15.39 13.72
C LEU A 10 -2.69 -16.06 14.19
N ALA A 11 -3.62 -15.26 14.72
CA ALA A 11 -4.97 -15.72 15.09
C ALA A 11 -5.79 -16.16 13.85
N SER A 12 -5.36 -15.81 12.63
CA SER A 12 -5.98 -16.19 11.37
C SER A 12 -4.96 -16.68 10.35
N PRO A 13 -5.29 -17.73 9.54
CA PRO A 13 -4.39 -18.22 8.50
C PRO A 13 -4.15 -17.14 7.44
N ALA A 14 -2.89 -16.98 7.03
CA ALA A 14 -2.52 -16.03 5.98
C ALA A 14 -3.14 -16.43 4.64
N VAL A 15 -3.78 -15.47 3.97
CA VAL A 15 -4.29 -15.63 2.60
C VAL A 15 -3.18 -15.44 1.58
N VAL A 16 -2.27 -14.51 1.85
CA VAL A 16 -1.07 -14.26 1.05
C VAL A 16 0.15 -14.45 1.95
N SER A 17 1.16 -15.18 1.47
CA SER A 17 2.47 -15.26 2.12
C SER A 17 3.57 -15.16 1.07
N VAL A 18 4.50 -14.26 1.29
CA VAL A 18 5.69 -14.04 0.48
C VAL A 18 6.92 -14.24 1.36
N GLN A 19 7.87 -15.06 0.91
CA GLN A 19 9.07 -15.39 1.67
C GLN A 19 10.31 -15.26 0.80
N SER A 20 11.21 -14.37 1.19
CA SER A 20 12.50 -14.10 0.55
C SER A 20 12.42 -14.02 -0.98
N LEU A 21 11.36 -13.34 -1.48
CA LEU A 21 11.06 -13.25 -2.90
C LEU A 21 12.10 -12.40 -3.61
N VAL A 22 12.71 -12.96 -4.66
CA VAL A 22 13.61 -12.26 -5.57
C VAL A 22 13.04 -12.34 -6.99
N VAL A 23 13.01 -11.20 -7.66
CA VAL A 23 12.64 -11.09 -9.08
C VAL A 23 13.73 -10.35 -9.81
N ARG A 24 14.27 -10.97 -10.85
CA ARG A 24 15.26 -10.38 -11.76
C ARG A 24 14.82 -10.62 -13.20
N TYR A 25 14.79 -9.55 -13.99
CA TYR A 25 14.59 -9.67 -15.44
C TYR A 25 15.95 -9.87 -16.13
N PRO A 26 16.00 -10.64 -17.24
CA PRO A 26 17.26 -10.97 -17.90
C PRO A 26 18.11 -9.79 -18.33
N GLN A 27 17.47 -8.65 -18.66
CA GLN A 27 18.12 -7.41 -19.12
C GLN A 27 18.56 -6.52 -17.98
N ASP A 28 18.15 -6.77 -16.75
CA ASP A 28 18.42 -5.88 -15.64
C ASP A 28 19.68 -6.28 -14.88
N PRO A 29 20.61 -5.34 -14.60
CA PRO A 29 21.84 -5.62 -13.86
C PRO A 29 21.55 -5.94 -12.37
N LYS A 30 20.44 -5.44 -11.82
CA LYS A 30 20.02 -5.63 -10.43
C LYS A 30 18.65 -6.31 -10.38
N PRO A 31 18.34 -7.02 -9.29
CA PRO A 31 16.98 -7.55 -9.11
C PRO A 31 15.99 -6.39 -8.95
N THR A 32 14.81 -6.55 -9.55
CA THR A 32 13.67 -5.64 -9.39
C THR A 32 13.04 -5.77 -8.01
N LEU A 33 13.08 -6.99 -7.44
CA LEU A 33 12.70 -7.27 -6.05
C LEU A 33 13.81 -8.07 -5.38
N GLU A 34 14.15 -7.67 -4.15
CA GLU A 34 15.28 -8.22 -3.39
C GLU A 34 14.80 -8.66 -2.01
N GLU A 35 14.69 -9.99 -1.81
CA GLU A 35 14.37 -10.66 -0.54
C GLU A 35 13.10 -10.15 0.17
N ILE A 36 12.03 -9.92 -0.60
CA ILE A 36 10.75 -9.45 -0.06
C ILE A 36 10.09 -10.55 0.77
N SER A 37 9.70 -10.21 2.00
CA SER A 37 8.95 -11.11 2.88
C SER A 37 7.84 -10.35 3.60
N PHE A 38 6.59 -10.81 3.49
CA PHE A 38 5.42 -10.32 4.21
C PHE A 38 4.28 -11.33 4.14
N PHE A 39 3.22 -11.10 4.89
CA PHE A 39 2.01 -11.89 4.84
C PHE A 39 0.76 -11.01 4.99
N ILE A 40 -0.37 -11.50 4.48
CA ILE A 40 -1.66 -10.84 4.60
C ILE A 40 -2.63 -11.81 5.31
N PRO A 41 -3.09 -11.49 6.53
CA PRO A 41 -4.11 -12.28 7.22
C PRO A 41 -5.44 -12.25 6.47
N ARG A 42 -6.29 -13.27 6.71
CA ARG A 42 -7.65 -13.27 6.17
C ARG A 42 -8.45 -12.09 6.72
N GLY A 43 -9.21 -11.43 5.84
CA GLY A 43 -10.12 -10.34 6.19
C GLY A 43 -9.43 -9.00 6.46
N SER A 44 -8.12 -8.87 6.17
CA SER A 44 -7.39 -7.62 6.35
C SER A 44 -7.15 -6.90 5.03
N VAL A 45 -6.96 -5.59 5.11
CA VAL A 45 -6.57 -4.70 4.02
C VAL A 45 -5.08 -4.39 4.15
N TYR A 46 -4.30 -4.88 3.21
CA TYR A 46 -2.87 -4.61 3.12
C TYR A 46 -2.59 -3.62 1.99
N ALA A 47 -2.01 -2.48 2.32
CA ALA A 47 -1.58 -1.50 1.34
C ALA A 47 -0.08 -1.62 1.06
N LEU A 48 0.27 -1.88 -0.19
CA LEU A 48 1.65 -1.92 -0.67
C LEU A 48 1.98 -0.59 -1.37
N LEU A 49 2.75 0.24 -0.70
CA LEU A 49 3.13 1.57 -1.18
C LEU A 49 4.54 1.57 -1.78
N GLY A 50 4.80 2.48 -2.67
CA GLY A 50 6.12 2.66 -3.28
C GLY A 50 6.06 3.60 -4.47
N ARG A 51 7.17 4.28 -4.78
CA ARG A 51 7.28 5.11 -5.98
C ARG A 51 7.14 4.26 -7.25
N ASN A 52 6.97 4.92 -8.39
CA ASN A 52 7.05 4.25 -9.68
C ASN A 52 8.37 3.48 -9.76
N GLU A 53 8.35 2.31 -10.40
CA GLU A 53 9.51 1.40 -10.53
C GLU A 53 10.02 0.76 -9.22
N ALA A 54 9.32 0.93 -8.10
CA ALA A 54 9.70 0.27 -6.85
C ALA A 54 9.54 -1.26 -6.86
N GLY A 55 8.83 -1.82 -7.86
CA GLY A 55 8.61 -3.25 -8.02
C GLY A 55 7.21 -3.75 -7.66
N LYS A 56 6.25 -2.87 -7.34
CA LYS A 56 4.88 -3.23 -6.96
C LYS A 56 4.21 -4.18 -7.95
N SER A 57 4.15 -3.81 -9.22
CA SER A 57 3.50 -4.63 -10.26
C SER A 57 4.25 -5.95 -10.52
N SER A 58 5.58 -6.01 -10.34
CA SER A 58 6.33 -7.28 -10.40
C SER A 58 5.95 -8.22 -9.25
N LEU A 59 5.74 -7.68 -8.05
CA LEU A 59 5.24 -8.44 -6.90
C LEU A 59 3.82 -8.97 -7.17
N VAL A 60 2.92 -8.10 -7.63
CA VAL A 60 1.53 -8.48 -7.98
C VAL A 60 1.52 -9.58 -9.04
N ARG A 61 2.33 -9.49 -10.10
CA ARG A 61 2.46 -10.55 -11.11
C ARG A 61 2.93 -11.88 -10.55
N CYS A 62 3.88 -11.88 -9.61
CA CYS A 62 4.31 -13.11 -8.93
C CYS A 62 3.19 -13.71 -8.07
N LEU A 63 2.46 -12.87 -7.32
CA LEU A 63 1.32 -13.30 -6.51
C LEU A 63 0.20 -13.90 -7.37
N LEU A 64 -0.10 -13.29 -8.52
CA LEU A 64 -1.11 -13.80 -9.46
C LEU A 64 -0.62 -15.00 -10.29
N GLY A 65 0.62 -15.48 -10.08
CA GLY A 65 1.20 -16.57 -10.86
C GLY A 65 1.39 -16.24 -12.34
N GLN A 66 1.47 -14.96 -12.69
CA GLN A 66 1.76 -14.48 -14.04
C GLN A 66 3.27 -14.44 -14.33
N GLN A 67 4.06 -14.33 -13.28
CA GLN A 67 5.51 -14.34 -13.34
C GLN A 67 6.09 -15.32 -12.32
N LYS A 68 7.06 -16.13 -12.77
CA LYS A 68 7.82 -17.01 -11.90
C LYS A 68 8.89 -16.20 -11.17
N PRO A 69 9.00 -16.28 -9.83
CA PRO A 69 10.09 -15.65 -9.11
C PRO A 69 11.44 -16.27 -9.49
N THR A 70 12.52 -15.50 -9.37
CA THR A 70 13.90 -15.97 -9.53
C THR A 70 14.28 -16.89 -8.38
N SER A 71 13.91 -16.51 -7.15
CA SER A 71 14.03 -17.32 -5.93
C SER A 71 12.99 -16.89 -4.89
N GLY A 72 12.89 -17.60 -3.78
CA GLY A 72 11.87 -17.40 -2.78
C GLY A 72 10.51 -18.00 -3.17
N THR A 73 9.48 -17.73 -2.39
CA THR A 73 8.14 -18.30 -2.58
C THR A 73 7.05 -17.27 -2.44
N CYS A 74 6.00 -17.42 -3.27
CA CYS A 74 4.71 -16.74 -3.14
C CYS A 74 3.61 -17.79 -3.00
N THR A 75 2.78 -17.68 -1.97
CA THR A 75 1.64 -18.57 -1.78
C THR A 75 0.33 -17.78 -1.68
N LEU A 76 -0.73 -18.30 -2.28
CA LEU A 76 -2.10 -17.87 -2.12
C LEU A 76 -2.90 -19.02 -1.50
N PHE A 77 -3.62 -18.73 -0.41
CA PHE A 77 -4.41 -19.72 0.31
C PHE A 77 -3.59 -20.96 0.72
N GLY A 78 -2.31 -20.78 1.07
CA GLY A 78 -1.37 -21.84 1.44
C GLY A 78 -0.78 -22.65 0.28
N ALA A 79 -1.11 -22.33 -0.98
CA ALA A 79 -0.61 -23.01 -2.17
C ALA A 79 0.32 -22.11 -3.00
N ASP A 80 1.37 -22.68 -3.57
CA ASP A 80 2.33 -21.98 -4.45
C ASP A 80 1.59 -21.32 -5.63
N SER A 81 1.67 -19.99 -5.73
CA SER A 81 0.89 -19.20 -6.69
C SER A 81 1.25 -19.49 -8.14
N TRP A 82 2.52 -19.80 -8.44
CA TRP A 82 2.94 -20.18 -9.78
C TRP A 82 2.43 -21.55 -10.20
N LYS A 83 2.50 -22.55 -9.30
CA LYS A 83 2.12 -23.94 -9.61
C LYS A 83 0.61 -24.15 -9.62
N THR A 84 -0.13 -23.43 -8.77
CA THR A 84 -1.57 -23.65 -8.55
C THR A 84 -2.44 -22.51 -9.08
N ARG A 85 -1.89 -21.61 -9.90
CA ARG A 85 -2.57 -20.39 -10.39
C ARG A 85 -4.00 -20.63 -10.88
N GLY A 86 -4.25 -21.70 -11.64
CA GLY A 86 -5.58 -22.00 -12.17
C GLY A 86 -6.66 -22.21 -11.10
N ARG A 87 -6.30 -22.82 -9.97
CA ARG A 87 -7.23 -23.04 -8.84
C ARG A 87 -7.33 -21.81 -7.93
N ALA A 88 -6.19 -21.15 -7.68
CA ALA A 88 -6.14 -19.96 -6.83
C ALA A 88 -6.94 -18.81 -7.44
N MET A 89 -6.85 -18.61 -8.75
CA MET A 89 -7.53 -17.51 -9.45
C MET A 89 -9.05 -17.57 -9.38
N ALA A 90 -9.66 -18.75 -9.18
CA ALA A 90 -11.11 -18.87 -8.98
C ALA A 90 -11.62 -18.14 -7.71
N LYS A 91 -10.71 -17.80 -6.77
CA LYS A 91 -11.00 -17.12 -5.50
C LYS A 91 -10.44 -15.71 -5.44
N VAL A 92 -9.83 -15.24 -6.53
CA VAL A 92 -9.17 -13.93 -6.59
C VAL A 92 -9.93 -13.02 -7.57
N GLY A 93 -10.34 -11.86 -7.07
CA GLY A 93 -10.76 -10.74 -7.91
C GLY A 93 -9.55 -9.86 -8.21
N VAL A 94 -9.42 -9.37 -9.43
CA VAL A 94 -8.31 -8.49 -9.83
C VAL A 94 -8.85 -7.24 -10.50
N VAL A 95 -8.41 -6.07 -10.06
CA VAL A 95 -8.61 -4.79 -10.75
C VAL A 95 -7.23 -4.25 -11.10
N PRO A 96 -6.85 -4.26 -12.39
CA PRO A 96 -5.55 -3.75 -12.82
C PRO A 96 -5.53 -2.21 -12.88
N GLU A 97 -4.35 -1.63 -12.91
CA GLU A 97 -4.11 -0.18 -13.08
C GLU A 97 -4.77 0.38 -14.35
N ASP A 98 -4.60 -0.34 -15.47
CA ASP A 98 -5.27 -0.04 -16.74
C ASP A 98 -6.30 -1.13 -17.04
N PRO A 99 -7.59 -0.86 -16.75
CA PRO A 99 -8.66 -1.80 -17.07
C PRO A 99 -8.73 -2.06 -18.56
N ASP A 100 -8.52 -3.32 -18.96
CA ASP A 100 -8.54 -3.74 -20.33
C ASP A 100 -9.60 -4.83 -20.57
N ALA A 101 -10.37 -4.64 -21.63
CA ALA A 101 -11.33 -5.62 -22.13
C ALA A 101 -11.55 -5.37 -23.63
N PRO A 102 -12.06 -6.35 -24.40
CA PRO A 102 -12.37 -6.14 -25.81
C PRO A 102 -13.26 -4.89 -25.98
N PRO A 103 -12.81 -3.86 -26.71
CA PRO A 103 -13.45 -2.54 -26.72
C PRO A 103 -14.90 -2.55 -27.22
N ALA A 104 -15.26 -3.52 -28.04
CA ALA A 104 -16.63 -3.69 -28.58
C ALA A 104 -17.57 -4.40 -27.57
N MET A 105 -17.06 -5.06 -26.54
CA MET A 105 -17.91 -5.74 -25.55
C MET A 105 -18.51 -4.73 -24.58
N THR A 106 -19.76 -4.98 -24.18
CA THR A 106 -20.44 -4.23 -23.13
C THR A 106 -20.18 -4.87 -21.76
N ALA A 107 -20.43 -4.12 -20.66
CA ALA A 107 -20.34 -4.70 -19.32
C ALA A 107 -21.27 -5.91 -19.14
N ARG A 108 -22.44 -5.92 -19.79
CA ARG A 108 -23.35 -7.05 -19.82
C ARG A 108 -22.73 -8.29 -20.49
N GLN A 109 -22.06 -8.10 -21.62
CA GLN A 109 -21.39 -9.20 -22.32
C GLN A 109 -20.18 -9.72 -21.55
N LEU A 110 -19.40 -8.82 -20.91
CA LEU A 110 -18.33 -9.20 -20.02
C LEU A 110 -18.85 -10.00 -18.82
N ALA A 111 -19.93 -9.55 -18.18
CA ALA A 111 -20.55 -10.29 -17.07
C ALA A 111 -21.02 -11.71 -17.50
N ALA A 112 -21.59 -11.83 -18.70
CA ALA A 112 -21.98 -13.13 -19.26
C ALA A 112 -20.78 -14.03 -19.58
N PHE A 113 -19.64 -13.45 -19.98
CA PHE A 113 -18.39 -14.18 -20.16
C PHE A 113 -17.82 -14.68 -18.83
N PHE A 114 -17.72 -13.79 -17.81
CA PHE A 114 -17.19 -14.13 -16.49
C PHE A 114 -18.06 -15.18 -15.77
N SER A 115 -19.37 -15.17 -15.97
CA SER A 115 -20.27 -16.18 -15.36
C SER A 115 -19.95 -17.62 -15.77
N ARG A 116 -19.25 -17.81 -16.90
CA ARG A 116 -18.81 -19.14 -17.38
C ARG A 116 -17.47 -19.58 -16.77
N LEU A 117 -16.73 -18.64 -16.19
CA LEU A 117 -15.40 -18.88 -15.63
C LEU A 117 -15.45 -19.09 -14.10
N TYR A 118 -16.40 -18.45 -13.43
CA TYR A 118 -16.45 -18.42 -11.96
C TYR A 118 -17.69 -19.16 -11.44
N PRO A 119 -17.53 -20.26 -10.67
CA PRO A 119 -18.67 -21.05 -10.16
C PRO A 119 -19.61 -20.28 -9.20
N ALA A 120 -19.04 -19.33 -8.44
CA ALA A 120 -19.78 -18.51 -7.47
C ALA A 120 -20.21 -17.14 -8.03
N TRP A 121 -20.40 -17.04 -9.35
CA TRP A 121 -20.73 -15.79 -10.01
C TRP A 121 -22.12 -15.27 -9.70
N SER A 122 -22.25 -13.98 -9.37
CA SER A 122 -23.53 -13.28 -9.23
C SER A 122 -23.66 -12.12 -10.21
N GLY A 123 -24.31 -12.36 -11.33
CA GLY A 123 -24.64 -11.32 -12.30
C GLY A 123 -25.56 -10.24 -11.72
N ALA A 124 -26.50 -10.59 -10.84
CA ALA A 124 -27.36 -9.62 -10.17
C ALA A 124 -26.54 -8.61 -9.36
N SER A 125 -25.56 -9.09 -8.58
CA SER A 125 -24.64 -8.25 -7.80
C SER A 125 -23.81 -7.30 -8.68
N VAL A 126 -23.36 -7.76 -9.84
CA VAL A 126 -22.63 -6.91 -10.81
C VAL A 126 -23.53 -5.78 -11.33
N PHE A 127 -24.75 -6.10 -11.76
CA PHE A 127 -25.65 -5.08 -12.32
C PHE A 127 -26.16 -4.10 -11.25
N ASP A 128 -26.32 -4.53 -10.00
CA ASP A 128 -26.65 -3.66 -8.88
C ASP A 128 -25.55 -2.65 -8.62
N ARG A 129 -24.28 -3.06 -8.68
CA ARG A 129 -23.12 -2.18 -8.57
C ARG A 129 -23.04 -1.19 -9.73
N LEU A 130 -23.20 -1.67 -10.98
CA LEU A 130 -23.18 -0.79 -12.15
C LEU A 130 -24.27 0.29 -12.08
N ARG A 131 -25.46 -0.05 -11.54
CA ARG A 131 -26.52 0.94 -11.33
C ARG A 131 -26.14 1.99 -10.29
N ARG A 132 -25.55 1.58 -9.15
CA ARG A 132 -25.07 2.51 -8.12
C ARG A 132 -23.94 3.42 -8.63
N PHE A 133 -23.10 2.89 -9.50
CA PHE A 133 -22.03 3.65 -10.15
C PHE A 133 -22.50 4.53 -11.29
N GLU A 134 -23.78 4.48 -11.64
CA GLU A 134 -24.36 5.16 -12.81
C GLU A 134 -23.65 4.80 -14.14
N VAL A 135 -23.10 3.57 -14.24
CA VAL A 135 -22.42 3.06 -15.42
C VAL A 135 -23.40 2.26 -16.29
N PRO A 136 -23.64 2.68 -17.54
CA PRO A 136 -24.57 1.98 -18.42
C PRO A 136 -24.00 0.63 -18.85
N ALA A 137 -24.74 -0.45 -18.52
CA ALA A 137 -24.29 -1.83 -18.77
C ALA A 137 -24.19 -2.21 -20.27
N ASP A 138 -24.88 -1.47 -21.14
CA ASP A 138 -24.99 -1.76 -22.58
C ASP A 138 -24.12 -0.85 -23.45
N THR A 139 -23.31 0.04 -22.85
CA THR A 139 -22.30 0.82 -23.55
C THR A 139 -21.06 -0.02 -23.80
N ALA A 140 -20.48 0.10 -25.01
CA ALA A 140 -19.24 -0.57 -25.36
C ALA A 140 -18.08 -0.13 -24.45
N PHE A 141 -17.29 -1.07 -23.94
CA PHE A 141 -16.20 -0.81 -22.98
C PHE A 141 -15.21 0.24 -23.48
N GLY A 142 -14.91 0.21 -24.78
CA GLY A 142 -14.02 1.19 -25.42
C GLY A 142 -14.52 2.64 -25.33
N SER A 143 -15.85 2.84 -25.24
CA SER A 143 -16.50 4.16 -25.17
C SER A 143 -16.67 4.68 -23.76
N LEU A 144 -16.38 3.87 -22.74
CA LEU A 144 -16.45 4.28 -21.32
C LEU A 144 -15.26 5.18 -20.97
N SER A 145 -15.48 6.11 -20.03
CA SER A 145 -14.38 6.89 -19.42
C SER A 145 -13.43 5.97 -18.64
N LYS A 146 -12.21 6.42 -18.33
CA LYS A 146 -11.27 5.63 -17.51
C LYS A 146 -11.91 5.27 -16.16
N GLY A 147 -12.61 6.21 -15.52
CA GLY A 147 -13.31 5.96 -14.26
C GLY A 147 -14.40 4.91 -14.38
N GLN A 148 -15.23 5.00 -15.40
CA GLN A 148 -16.27 4.00 -15.67
C GLN A 148 -15.68 2.60 -15.93
N LYS A 149 -14.56 2.52 -16.67
CA LYS A 149 -13.85 1.24 -16.89
C LYS A 149 -13.35 0.62 -15.59
N ALA A 150 -12.78 1.43 -14.68
CA ALA A 150 -12.34 0.96 -13.38
C ALA A 150 -13.51 0.46 -12.52
N LEU A 151 -14.63 1.18 -12.50
CA LEU A 151 -15.85 0.77 -11.79
C LEU A 151 -16.47 -0.51 -12.38
N VAL A 152 -16.46 -0.68 -13.70
CA VAL A 152 -16.86 -1.94 -14.37
C VAL A 152 -15.95 -3.08 -13.92
N SER A 153 -14.61 -2.85 -13.94
CA SER A 153 -13.64 -3.87 -13.51
C SER A 153 -13.82 -4.27 -12.05
N LEU A 154 -14.08 -3.31 -11.17
CA LEU A 154 -14.40 -3.59 -9.76
C LEU A 154 -15.69 -4.40 -9.64
N ALA A 155 -16.78 -3.99 -10.30
CA ALA A 155 -18.05 -4.72 -10.27
C ALA A 155 -17.90 -6.17 -10.76
N LEU A 156 -17.12 -6.38 -11.83
CA LEU A 156 -16.82 -7.72 -12.36
C LEU A 156 -15.95 -8.53 -11.40
N ALA A 157 -14.91 -7.95 -10.81
CA ALA A 157 -14.04 -8.62 -9.84
C ALA A 157 -14.84 -9.09 -8.61
N LEU A 158 -15.72 -8.24 -8.09
CA LEU A 158 -16.58 -8.55 -6.95
C LEU A 158 -17.74 -9.52 -7.29
N GLY A 159 -18.10 -9.64 -8.57
CA GLY A 159 -19.13 -10.56 -9.04
C GLY A 159 -18.83 -12.04 -8.77
N SER A 160 -17.55 -12.41 -8.64
CA SER A 160 -17.11 -13.76 -8.28
C SER A 160 -17.11 -14.04 -6.77
N ALA A 161 -17.45 -13.05 -5.94
CA ALA A 161 -17.40 -13.15 -4.49
C ALA A 161 -16.00 -13.62 -3.99
N PRO A 162 -14.93 -12.90 -4.31
CA PRO A 162 -13.57 -13.37 -4.09
C PRO A 162 -13.20 -13.45 -2.59
N ASP A 163 -12.36 -14.41 -2.22
CA ASP A 163 -11.71 -14.46 -0.91
C ASP A 163 -10.55 -13.45 -0.80
N LEU A 164 -9.93 -13.09 -1.94
CA LEU A 164 -8.87 -12.11 -2.07
C LEU A 164 -9.16 -11.16 -3.23
N LEU A 165 -9.12 -9.87 -2.98
CA LEU A 165 -9.20 -8.82 -3.99
C LEU A 165 -7.81 -8.17 -4.14
N VAL A 166 -7.27 -8.20 -5.36
CA VAL A 166 -5.99 -7.55 -5.71
C VAL A 166 -6.28 -6.33 -6.56
N LEU A 167 -5.86 -5.17 -6.08
CA LEU A 167 -6.10 -3.87 -6.69
C LEU A 167 -4.74 -3.23 -7.02
N ASP A 168 -4.38 -3.18 -8.30
CA ASP A 168 -3.10 -2.60 -8.74
C ASP A 168 -3.33 -1.17 -9.23
N ASP A 169 -3.07 -0.18 -8.36
CA ASP A 169 -3.27 1.26 -8.60
C ASP A 169 -4.66 1.62 -9.20
N PRO A 170 -5.77 1.08 -8.67
CA PRO A 170 -7.07 1.05 -9.34
C PRO A 170 -7.71 2.43 -9.51
N THR A 171 -7.24 3.43 -8.78
CA THR A 171 -7.79 4.80 -8.77
C THR A 171 -6.94 5.79 -9.55
N LEU A 172 -5.87 5.33 -10.20
CA LEU A 172 -4.98 6.19 -10.97
C LEU A 172 -5.71 6.83 -12.17
N GLY A 173 -5.75 8.17 -12.16
CA GLY A 173 -6.41 8.95 -13.22
C GLY A 173 -7.94 8.96 -13.14
N LEU A 174 -8.54 8.52 -12.02
CA LEU A 174 -9.96 8.72 -11.75
C LEU A 174 -10.22 10.16 -11.27
N ASP A 175 -11.37 10.71 -11.66
CA ASP A 175 -11.87 11.92 -11.02
C ASP A 175 -12.31 11.66 -9.56
N ALA A 176 -12.62 12.73 -8.83
CA ALA A 176 -12.97 12.63 -7.42
C ALA A 176 -14.24 11.81 -7.16
N VAL A 177 -15.22 11.86 -8.08
CA VAL A 177 -16.51 11.16 -7.94
C VAL A 177 -16.33 9.66 -8.15
N ALA A 178 -15.67 9.26 -9.24
CA ALA A 178 -15.38 7.86 -9.52
C ALA A 178 -14.49 7.22 -8.43
N ARG A 179 -13.53 8.00 -7.92
CA ARG A 179 -12.65 7.56 -6.81
C ARG A 179 -13.43 7.33 -5.52
N ALA A 180 -14.30 8.26 -5.15
CA ALA A 180 -15.16 8.10 -3.97
C ALA A 180 -16.05 6.87 -4.10
N ALA A 181 -16.75 6.70 -5.23
CA ALA A 181 -17.61 5.55 -5.50
C ALA A 181 -16.81 4.22 -5.44
N PHE A 182 -15.57 4.20 -5.91
CA PHE A 182 -14.69 3.03 -5.83
C PHE A 182 -14.38 2.65 -4.39
N PHE A 183 -13.96 3.59 -3.56
CA PHE A 183 -13.64 3.33 -2.16
C PHE A 183 -14.88 3.01 -1.32
N ASP A 184 -16.02 3.67 -1.56
CA ASP A 184 -17.28 3.38 -0.84
C ASP A 184 -17.75 1.94 -1.10
N GLU A 185 -17.66 1.47 -2.35
CA GLU A 185 -17.98 0.08 -2.68
C GLU A 185 -17.01 -0.90 -2.00
N LEU A 186 -15.72 -0.56 -1.97
CA LEU A 186 -14.71 -1.42 -1.34
C LEU A 186 -14.93 -1.52 0.18
N VAL A 187 -15.23 -0.41 0.84
CA VAL A 187 -15.56 -0.39 2.28
C VAL A 187 -16.82 -1.23 2.55
N GLY A 188 -17.86 -1.12 1.71
CA GLY A 188 -19.06 -1.94 1.80
C GLY A 188 -18.77 -3.44 1.69
N GLU A 189 -17.95 -3.85 0.71
CA GLU A 189 -17.55 -5.26 0.52
C GLU A 189 -16.76 -5.80 1.72
N LEU A 190 -15.87 -4.98 2.30
CA LEU A 190 -15.13 -5.34 3.51
C LEU A 190 -16.04 -5.55 4.71
N ALA A 191 -17.01 -4.65 4.92
CA ALA A 191 -17.96 -4.73 6.02
C ALA A 191 -18.90 -5.94 5.89
N ASP A 192 -19.39 -6.23 4.68
CA ASP A 192 -20.39 -7.27 4.43
C ASP A 192 -19.78 -8.68 4.38
N ARG A 193 -18.57 -8.83 3.88
CA ARG A 193 -17.99 -10.14 3.55
C ARG A 193 -16.65 -10.43 4.21
N GLY A 194 -15.96 -9.42 4.73
CA GLY A 194 -14.61 -9.59 5.28
C GLY A 194 -13.61 -10.07 4.21
N THR A 195 -13.75 -9.61 2.96
CA THR A 195 -12.86 -9.95 1.85
C THR A 195 -11.44 -9.46 2.17
N THR A 196 -10.44 -10.30 1.94
CA THR A 196 -9.03 -9.87 2.08
C THR A 196 -8.64 -8.98 0.91
N VAL A 197 -7.94 -7.89 1.16
CA VAL A 197 -7.55 -6.95 0.10
C VAL A 197 -6.03 -6.73 0.10
N LEU A 198 -5.43 -6.85 -1.09
CA LEU A 198 -4.11 -6.30 -1.39
C LEU A 198 -4.29 -5.12 -2.34
N LEU A 199 -3.91 -3.94 -1.89
CA LEU A 199 -4.02 -2.69 -2.65
C LEU A 199 -2.64 -2.12 -2.88
N THR A 200 -2.24 -1.88 -4.14
CA THR A 200 -1.18 -0.94 -4.46
C THR A 200 -1.81 0.42 -4.77
N SER A 201 -1.26 1.52 -4.29
CA SER A 201 -1.86 2.83 -4.55
C SER A 201 -0.86 3.98 -4.45
N HIS A 202 -1.17 5.03 -5.21
CA HIS A 202 -0.61 6.36 -5.08
C HIS A 202 -1.55 7.32 -4.32
N ASP A 203 -2.81 6.93 -4.08
CA ASP A 203 -3.78 7.67 -3.29
C ASP A 203 -3.64 7.30 -1.80
N LEU A 204 -2.67 7.93 -1.14
CA LEU A 204 -2.35 7.65 0.26
C LEU A 204 -3.47 8.06 1.21
N ALA A 205 -4.23 9.12 0.88
CA ALA A 205 -5.35 9.56 1.69
C ALA A 205 -6.52 8.55 1.67
N GLY A 206 -6.79 7.92 0.52
CA GLY A 206 -7.77 6.84 0.41
C GLY A 206 -7.33 5.59 1.17
N VAL A 207 -6.05 5.21 1.01
CA VAL A 207 -5.43 4.08 1.72
C VAL A 207 -5.49 4.26 3.23
N GLU A 208 -5.17 5.46 3.74
CA GLU A 208 -5.14 5.77 5.18
C GLU A 208 -6.49 5.52 5.89
N LYS A 209 -7.60 5.58 5.16
CA LYS A 209 -8.95 5.38 5.70
C LYS A 209 -9.35 3.91 5.85
N MET A 210 -8.66 2.99 5.19
CA MET A 210 -9.13 1.62 5.07
C MET A 210 -8.05 0.54 5.32
N ALA A 211 -6.77 0.89 5.23
CA ALA A 211 -5.71 -0.09 5.40
C ALA A 211 -5.51 -0.46 6.87
N ASP A 212 -5.43 -1.76 7.16
CA ASP A 212 -5.03 -2.27 8.47
C ASP A 212 -3.51 -2.29 8.59
N ARG A 213 -2.83 -2.60 7.49
CA ARG A 213 -1.37 -2.78 7.46
C ARG A 213 -0.77 -2.17 6.20
N VAL A 214 0.43 -1.64 6.33
CA VAL A 214 1.15 -0.94 5.24
C VAL A 214 2.53 -1.54 5.06
N GLY A 215 2.85 -1.88 3.81
CA GLY A 215 4.22 -2.18 3.36
C GLY A 215 4.75 -1.06 2.47
N ILE A 216 5.99 -0.62 2.67
CA ILE A 216 6.64 0.38 1.80
C ILE A 216 7.79 -0.25 1.05
N LEU A 217 7.69 -0.25 -0.29
CA LEU A 217 8.75 -0.66 -1.21
C LEU A 217 9.62 0.53 -1.62
N LYS A 218 10.94 0.38 -1.50
CA LYS A 218 11.94 1.34 -1.96
C LYS A 218 13.10 0.61 -2.63
N GLY A 219 13.33 0.87 -3.92
CA GLY A 219 14.44 0.27 -4.65
C GLY A 219 14.42 -1.27 -4.64
N GLY A 220 13.25 -1.89 -4.76
CA GLY A 220 13.09 -3.34 -4.77
C GLY A 220 13.12 -4.01 -3.39
N LYS A 221 13.23 -3.25 -2.30
CA LYS A 221 13.24 -3.76 -0.92
C LYS A 221 12.00 -3.31 -0.16
N LEU A 222 11.49 -4.16 0.71
CA LEU A 222 10.44 -3.81 1.68
C LEU A 222 11.13 -3.15 2.88
N VAL A 223 11.07 -1.83 2.93
CA VAL A 223 11.76 -1.04 3.98
C VAL A 223 10.91 -0.82 5.22
N LEU A 224 9.61 -1.07 5.11
CA LEU A 224 8.65 -0.98 6.21
C LEU A 224 7.52 -1.98 5.96
N ASP A 225 7.07 -2.67 7.01
CA ASP A 225 5.92 -3.59 7.00
C ASP A 225 5.32 -3.67 8.41
N GLU A 226 4.25 -2.92 8.68
CA GLU A 226 3.62 -2.85 10.00
C GLU A 226 2.16 -2.40 9.95
N ASP A 227 1.46 -2.52 11.08
CA ASP A 227 0.09 -2.02 11.25
C ASP A 227 0.05 -0.49 11.10
N LEU A 228 -0.96 0.02 10.42
CA LEU A 228 -1.10 1.46 10.15
C LEU A 228 -1.21 2.27 11.45
N GLU A 229 -1.96 1.80 12.43
CA GLU A 229 -2.10 2.47 13.73
C GLU A 229 -0.75 2.52 14.48
N SER A 230 0.00 1.42 14.51
CA SER A 230 1.35 1.34 15.07
C SER A 230 2.30 2.31 14.38
N LEU A 231 2.26 2.34 13.04
CA LEU A 231 3.04 3.27 12.22
C LEU A 231 2.74 4.73 12.58
N LYS A 232 1.46 5.08 12.62
CA LYS A 232 1.00 6.45 12.93
C LYS A 232 1.26 6.84 14.38
N SER A 233 1.30 5.90 15.32
CA SER A 233 1.59 6.21 16.73
C SER A 233 3.05 6.58 16.95
N ARG A 234 3.99 5.92 16.28
CA ARG A 234 5.43 6.11 16.49
C ARG A 234 6.07 7.15 15.57
N PHE A 235 5.41 7.56 14.47
CA PHE A 235 5.85 8.66 13.63
C PHE A 235 5.22 9.96 14.10
N ARG A 236 6.07 10.99 14.38
CA ARG A 236 5.63 12.32 14.78
C ARG A 236 6.48 13.38 14.11
N ARG A 237 5.86 14.54 13.95
CA ARG A 237 6.57 15.77 13.65
C ARG A 237 6.85 16.48 14.97
N LEU A 238 8.10 16.73 15.24
CA LEU A 238 8.55 17.56 16.34
C LEU A 238 8.87 18.95 15.81
N ARG A 239 8.44 19.96 16.54
CA ARG A 239 8.77 21.37 16.32
C ARG A 239 9.23 21.95 17.63
N TYR A 240 10.33 22.68 17.61
CA TYR A 240 10.85 23.34 18.79
C TYR A 240 11.74 24.51 18.43
N GLY A 241 11.75 25.54 19.28
CA GLY A 241 12.72 26.61 19.27
C GLY A 241 14.01 26.14 19.93
N ASN A 242 15.11 26.77 19.57
CA ASN A 242 16.42 26.48 20.14
C ASN A 242 17.07 27.80 20.59
N GLU A 243 17.02 28.08 21.90
CA GLU A 243 17.62 29.27 22.48
C GLU A 243 19.09 29.04 22.81
N GLY A 244 19.97 29.87 22.28
CA GLY A 244 21.40 29.89 22.63
C GLY A 244 22.31 29.07 21.76
N MET A 245 21.84 28.40 20.68
CA MET A 245 22.70 27.73 19.71
C MET A 245 22.95 28.61 18.50
N GLU A 246 24.18 29.11 18.36
CA GLU A 246 24.62 29.90 17.21
C GLU A 246 25.11 29.05 16.04
N ASP A 247 25.48 27.76 16.29
CA ASP A 247 26.07 26.87 15.29
C ASP A 247 25.02 25.90 14.69
N PRO A 248 24.71 26.01 13.38
CA PRO A 248 23.83 25.08 12.71
C PRO A 248 24.29 23.62 12.75
N ALA A 249 25.56 23.33 12.97
CA ALA A 249 26.11 21.98 13.05
C ALA A 249 25.73 21.26 14.35
N SER A 250 25.32 21.99 15.40
CA SER A 250 24.84 21.43 16.66
C SER A 250 23.33 21.15 16.67
N TYR A 251 22.60 21.64 15.65
CA TYR A 251 21.17 21.44 15.54
C TYR A 251 20.83 19.97 15.38
N GLY A 252 20.00 19.47 16.28
CA GLY A 252 19.53 18.07 16.29
C GLY A 252 20.29 17.14 17.22
N GLN A 253 21.30 17.61 17.97
CA GLN A 253 21.95 16.82 19.02
C GLN A 253 20.95 16.46 20.12
N GLU A 254 19.98 17.36 20.39
CA GLU A 254 18.88 17.16 21.33
C GLU A 254 17.95 16.04 20.88
N LEU A 255 17.88 15.76 19.57
CA LEU A 255 17.09 14.67 19.00
C LEU A 255 17.76 13.30 19.14
N SER A 256 18.87 13.18 19.89
CA SER A 256 19.60 11.91 20.07
C SER A 256 18.78 10.76 20.66
N ALA A 257 17.71 11.08 21.40
CA ALA A 257 16.76 10.10 21.91
C ALA A 257 15.78 9.58 20.84
N PHE A 258 15.75 10.20 19.66
CA PHE A 258 14.83 9.87 18.59
C PHE A 258 15.56 9.40 17.33
N ASP A 259 14.95 8.43 16.63
CA ASP A 259 15.38 8.06 15.28
C ASP A 259 14.86 9.11 14.29
N SER A 260 15.67 10.15 14.04
CA SER A 260 15.31 11.24 13.13
C SER A 260 15.38 10.80 11.68
N VAL A 261 14.23 10.78 11.00
CA VAL A 261 14.13 10.44 9.57
C VAL A 261 14.43 11.66 8.70
N LYS A 262 14.03 12.84 9.15
CA LYS A 262 14.22 14.11 8.43
C LYS A 262 14.28 15.25 9.40
N VAL A 263 15.29 16.11 9.26
CA VAL A 263 15.47 17.33 10.05
C VAL A 263 15.54 18.53 9.11
N LYS A 264 14.85 19.60 9.46
CA LYS A 264 14.87 20.89 8.75
C LYS A 264 15.04 22.03 9.74
N VAL A 265 16.01 22.87 9.46
CA VAL A 265 16.16 24.15 10.18
C VAL A 265 15.26 25.19 9.52
N ARG A 266 14.53 25.93 10.34
CA ARG A 266 13.61 27.01 9.96
C ARG A 266 14.04 28.30 10.63
N GLY A 267 13.58 29.44 10.15
CA GLY A 267 13.88 30.74 10.77
C GLY A 267 13.35 30.88 12.21
N TRP A 268 12.41 30.04 12.63
CA TRP A 268 11.80 30.02 13.97
C TRP A 268 12.31 28.87 14.86
N GLY A 269 13.12 27.93 14.34
CA GLY A 269 13.60 26.76 15.09
C GLY A 269 13.80 25.54 14.22
N ILE A 270 13.52 24.36 14.77
CA ILE A 270 13.76 23.06 14.12
C ILE A 270 12.44 22.32 13.93
N GLU A 271 12.30 21.71 12.75
CA GLU A 271 11.25 20.78 12.40
C GLU A 271 11.89 19.42 12.11
N ALA A 272 11.54 18.39 12.90
CA ALA A 272 12.03 17.04 12.70
C ALA A 272 10.88 16.04 12.52
N VAL A 273 11.09 15.03 11.67
CA VAL A 273 10.24 13.83 11.61
C VAL A 273 10.99 12.70 12.29
N VAL A 274 10.38 12.11 13.31
CA VAL A 274 10.94 11.02 14.09
C VAL A 274 10.12 9.76 13.91
N SER A 275 10.76 8.59 14.05
CA SER A 275 10.15 7.27 13.79
C SER A 275 10.02 6.37 15.01
N ASN A 276 10.43 6.84 16.19
CA ASN A 276 10.37 6.11 17.46
C ASN A 276 9.83 7.00 18.58
N TYR A 277 8.80 7.80 18.29
CA TYR A 277 8.19 8.68 19.27
C TYR A 277 7.60 7.88 20.43
N GLY A 278 7.78 8.44 21.65
CA GLY A 278 7.13 8.00 22.87
C GLY A 278 6.91 9.21 23.78
N ASP A 279 5.80 9.22 24.52
CA ASP A 279 5.42 10.36 25.36
C ASP A 279 6.46 10.65 26.46
N GLU A 280 7.04 9.61 27.06
CA GLU A 280 8.11 9.76 28.07
C GLU A 280 9.38 10.37 27.46
N SER A 281 9.81 9.86 26.31
CA SER A 281 10.98 10.39 25.58
C SER A 281 10.77 11.83 25.17
N PHE A 282 9.54 12.18 24.75
CA PHE A 282 9.19 13.55 24.39
C PHE A 282 9.18 14.48 25.61
N ALA A 283 8.65 14.03 26.76
CA ALA A 283 8.67 14.84 27.98
C ALA A 283 10.10 15.12 28.46
N CYS A 284 10.99 14.13 28.40
CA CYS A 284 12.41 14.31 28.69
C CYS A 284 13.08 15.29 27.71
N PHE A 285 12.78 15.16 26.42
CA PHE A 285 13.29 16.05 25.36
C PHE A 285 12.83 17.51 25.58
N ALA A 286 11.55 17.72 25.85
CA ALA A 286 10.98 19.07 26.06
C ALA A 286 11.53 19.76 27.32
N ALA A 287 12.11 19.00 28.26
CA ALA A 287 12.74 19.54 29.47
C ALA A 287 14.26 19.82 29.32
N LEU A 288 14.83 19.56 28.13
CA LEU A 288 16.24 19.86 27.89
C LEU A 288 16.51 21.37 27.87
N GLU A 289 17.66 21.75 28.40
CA GLU A 289 18.12 23.14 28.31
C GLU A 289 18.32 23.56 26.86
N GLY A 290 17.78 24.71 26.48
CA GLY A 290 17.82 25.23 25.11
C GLY A 290 16.64 24.82 24.24
N VAL A 291 15.83 23.82 24.64
CA VAL A 291 14.60 23.45 23.94
C VAL A 291 13.44 24.29 24.44
N VAL A 292 12.81 25.07 23.55
CA VAL A 292 11.67 25.92 23.89
C VAL A 292 10.50 25.62 22.96
N ASP A 293 9.27 25.79 23.46
CA ASP A 293 8.04 25.62 22.70
C ASP A 293 7.96 24.30 21.92
N ALA A 294 8.40 23.19 22.58
CA ALA A 294 8.41 21.87 21.95
C ALA A 294 6.98 21.36 21.73
N GLU A 295 6.66 21.03 20.50
CA GLU A 295 5.39 20.44 20.09
C GLU A 295 5.60 19.13 19.33
N ALA A 296 4.73 18.14 19.60
CA ALA A 296 4.66 16.90 18.83
C ALA A 296 3.29 16.79 18.13
N SER A 297 3.28 16.64 16.82
CA SER A 297 2.05 16.51 16.05
C SER A 297 2.02 15.21 15.23
N PRO A 298 0.84 14.59 15.07
CA PRO A 298 0.68 13.40 14.23
C PRO A 298 1.01 13.72 12.77
N LEU A 299 1.41 12.68 12.03
CA LEU A 299 1.65 12.73 10.59
C LEU A 299 0.57 11.97 9.84
N SER A 300 0.22 12.43 8.66
CA SER A 300 -0.55 11.65 7.69
C SER A 300 0.32 10.52 7.10
N LEU A 301 -0.34 9.50 6.54
CA LEU A 301 0.38 8.43 5.82
C LEU A 301 1.23 8.98 4.66
N GLU A 302 0.76 10.04 4.00
CA GLU A 302 1.50 10.72 2.92
C GLU A 302 2.81 11.35 3.44
N GLU A 303 2.75 11.99 4.59
CA GLU A 303 3.94 12.60 5.20
C GLU A 303 4.95 11.56 5.69
N ILE A 304 4.47 10.46 6.28
CA ILE A 304 5.28 9.31 6.68
C ILE A 304 5.95 8.68 5.45
N PHE A 305 5.17 8.41 4.39
CA PHE A 305 5.67 7.87 3.14
C PHE A 305 6.75 8.77 2.54
N ALA A 306 6.49 10.09 2.47
CA ALA A 306 7.45 11.06 1.95
C ALA A 306 8.74 11.14 2.81
N ALA A 307 8.65 10.88 4.12
CA ALA A 307 9.82 10.82 4.99
C ALA A 307 10.64 9.53 4.74
N VAL A 308 9.98 8.37 4.64
CA VAL A 308 10.63 7.06 4.48
C VAL A 308 11.25 6.90 3.08
N VAL A 309 10.52 7.33 2.03
CA VAL A 309 10.93 7.15 0.63
C VAL A 309 11.76 8.32 0.11
N GLY A 310 11.58 9.53 0.70
CA GLY A 310 12.37 10.71 0.34
C GLY A 310 13.87 10.42 0.48
N GLU A 311 14.69 11.11 -0.33
CA GLU A 311 16.14 11.10 -0.13
C GLU A 311 16.41 11.75 1.23
N VAL A 312 17.15 11.04 2.07
CA VAL A 312 17.79 11.63 3.25
C VAL A 312 18.75 12.65 2.67
N SER A 313 18.45 13.96 2.76
CA SER A 313 19.48 14.97 2.55
C SER A 313 20.60 14.61 3.53
N PRO A 314 21.82 14.30 3.08
CA PRO A 314 22.91 14.10 4.01
C PRO A 314 23.04 15.40 4.81
N ALA A 315 22.69 15.36 6.08
CA ALA A 315 23.15 16.39 7.01
C ALA A 315 24.65 16.43 6.86
N ALA A 316 25.18 17.58 6.48
CA ALA A 316 26.54 17.91 6.17
C ALA A 316 27.56 16.93 6.78
N LYS A 317 28.09 16.00 5.95
CA LYS A 317 29.41 15.46 6.21
C LYS A 317 30.34 16.66 6.01
N GLY A 318 30.93 17.13 7.12
CA GLY A 318 31.94 18.18 7.10
C GLY A 318 32.99 17.85 6.06
N ASN A 319 33.31 18.84 5.24
CA ASN A 319 34.53 18.85 4.46
C ASN A 319 35.72 18.79 5.44
N GLU A 320 36.50 17.71 5.36
CA GLU A 320 37.93 17.78 5.58
C GLU A 320 38.61 18.15 4.30
#